data_f6ff976c4482dbd917152b090b8e15ee
#
_entry.id   f6ff976c4482dbd917152b090b8e15ee
#
_cell.length_a   1.000
_cell.length_b   1.000
_cell.length_c   1.000
_cell.angle_alpha   90.00
_cell.angle_beta   90.00
_cell.angle_gamma   90.00
#
_symmetry.space_group_name_H-M   'P 1'
#
loop_
_entity.id
_entity.type
_entity.pdbx_description
1 polymer ?
#
loop_
_entity_poly.entity_id
_entity_poly.type
_entity_poly.pdbx_seq_one_letter_code
_entity_poly.pdbx_strand_id
1 'polypeptide(L)'
;MCIVGSVFAEETYDVVYKQYKAKDYKEALQGFQQLVKEHNDYDAAYILGYMYEHGEGCKVDIKRANAYYKLASHGYYFQRKEDPSRDAKKEQKKLLSVVDDVEDDETFATIKQYAQSLYNIKAYKANYFLPVSYRYGGDYDTSSIGHDDVRGAEIEFQVSIRYDFATNWLGLHEIYSFGYTQRSFWQAYAQSAYFRESNYNPEFFTSVPLGYKHIKAFRLSLAHQSNGRGYTQERSWNYIAGSLYFQTGLLFTELKLWHRFHDTIDYNPDLIDYMGHGHIEFIFPYKKHLAKLLLKSNFEGKNGIEFSYSYPFSKAKDLFFYLKTFNGYGESLIDYDNKIDKIGFGFSISR
;
A
#
# COMPACT_ATOMS: atom_id res chain seq x y z
N MET A 1 60.89 23.51 6.78
CA MET A 1 59.74 23.91 6.00
C MET A 1 58.66 22.88 6.22
N CYS A 2 57.88 23.04 7.29
CA CYS A 2 56.85 22.10 7.69
C CYS A 2 55.56 22.47 6.94
N ILE A 3 55.10 21.56 6.11
CA ILE A 3 53.77 21.64 5.48
C ILE A 3 52.79 21.13 6.52
N VAL A 4 52.03 22.03 7.14
CA VAL A 4 50.90 21.70 7.97
C VAL A 4 49.77 21.41 7.02
N GLY A 5 49.55 20.15 6.73
CA GLY A 5 48.33 19.70 6.07
C GLY A 5 47.17 19.82 7.05
N SER A 6 46.28 20.75 6.81
CA SER A 6 44.99 20.79 7.50
C SER A 6 44.19 19.52 7.13
N VAL A 7 44.08 18.61 8.09
CA VAL A 7 43.13 17.49 8.01
C VAL A 7 41.76 18.13 8.17
N PHE A 8 41.10 18.44 7.06
CA PHE A 8 39.64 18.65 7.05
C PHE A 8 39.03 17.31 7.40
N ALA A 9 38.36 17.22 8.52
CA ALA A 9 37.52 16.08 8.84
C ALA A 9 36.47 15.96 7.71
N GLU A 10 36.43 14.80 7.08
CA GLU A 10 35.45 14.48 6.05
C GLU A 10 34.06 14.65 6.67
N GLU A 11 33.33 15.67 6.29
CA GLU A 11 31.95 15.89 6.75
C GLU A 11 31.09 14.75 6.24
N THR A 12 30.63 13.88 7.11
CA THR A 12 29.70 12.82 6.76
C THR A 12 28.27 13.34 6.84
N TYR A 13 27.37 12.76 6.05
CA TYR A 13 25.94 13.10 6.08
C TYR A 13 25.37 13.11 7.51
N ASP A 14 25.73 12.13 8.35
CA ASP A 14 25.23 12.02 9.72
C ASP A 14 25.65 13.21 10.61
N VAL A 15 26.83 13.77 10.40
CA VAL A 15 27.32 14.95 11.15
C VAL A 15 26.51 16.17 10.75
N VAL A 16 26.35 16.42 9.44
CA VAL A 16 25.59 17.56 8.91
C VAL A 16 24.11 17.43 9.27
N TYR A 17 23.56 16.22 9.24
CA TYR A 17 22.17 15.98 9.62
C TYR A 17 21.90 16.22 11.11
N LYS A 18 22.88 15.96 11.99
CA LYS A 18 22.78 16.33 13.42
C LYS A 18 22.73 17.85 13.61
N GLN A 19 23.52 18.60 12.87
CA GLN A 19 23.47 20.08 12.87
C GLN A 19 22.09 20.57 12.42
N TYR A 20 21.57 20.00 11.34
CA TYR A 20 20.21 20.30 10.85
C TYR A 20 19.15 20.05 11.94
N LYS A 21 19.22 18.91 12.63
CA LYS A 21 18.29 18.59 13.73
C LYS A 21 18.47 19.52 14.95
N ALA A 22 19.66 20.04 15.17
CA ALA A 22 19.92 21.05 16.19
C ALA A 22 19.43 22.46 15.80
N LYS A 23 18.85 22.61 14.59
CA LYS A 23 18.40 23.86 13.97
C LYS A 23 19.53 24.83 13.61
N ASP A 24 20.75 24.36 13.53
CA ASP A 24 21.91 25.10 13.05
C ASP A 24 21.87 25.14 11.50
N TYR A 25 20.80 25.74 10.98
CA TYR A 25 20.43 25.64 9.57
C TYR A 25 21.44 26.24 8.59
N LYS A 26 22.21 27.25 9.01
CA LYS A 26 23.22 27.85 8.11
C LYS A 26 24.40 26.90 7.89
N GLU A 27 24.88 26.32 8.95
CA GLU A 27 25.98 25.35 8.95
C GLU A 27 25.55 24.09 8.21
N ALA A 28 24.35 23.58 8.53
CA ALA A 28 23.76 22.41 7.85
C ALA A 28 23.57 22.64 6.33
N LEU A 29 23.13 23.84 5.94
CA LEU A 29 22.99 24.18 4.53
C LEU A 29 24.32 24.08 3.77
N GLN A 30 25.39 24.63 4.35
CA GLN A 30 26.75 24.58 3.78
C GLN A 30 27.25 23.15 3.71
N GLY A 31 27.11 22.38 4.78
CA GLY A 31 27.53 20.98 4.84
C GLY A 31 26.80 20.12 3.79
N PHE A 32 25.49 20.26 3.67
CA PHE A 32 24.73 19.54 2.63
C PHE A 32 25.12 19.96 1.23
N GLN A 33 25.39 21.27 0.98
CA GLN A 33 25.88 21.73 -0.32
C GLN A 33 27.25 21.11 -0.67
N GLN A 34 28.14 20.99 0.31
CA GLN A 34 29.43 20.36 0.11
C GLN A 34 29.29 18.86 -0.18
N LEU A 35 28.47 18.14 0.57
CA LEU A 35 28.18 16.72 0.32
C LEU A 35 27.63 16.46 -1.07
N VAL A 36 26.72 17.32 -1.54
CA VAL A 36 26.20 17.21 -2.91
C VAL A 36 27.27 17.48 -3.95
N LYS A 37 28.10 18.52 -3.72
CA LYS A 37 29.12 18.93 -4.69
C LYS A 37 30.28 17.94 -4.80
N GLU A 38 30.76 17.41 -3.67
CA GLU A 38 31.98 16.59 -3.61
C GLU A 38 31.69 15.10 -3.74
N HIS A 39 30.56 14.65 -3.19
CA HIS A 39 30.22 13.24 -3.12
C HIS A 39 28.98 12.84 -3.90
N ASN A 40 28.33 13.78 -4.63
CA ASN A 40 27.03 13.56 -5.27
C ASN A 40 26.02 12.94 -4.29
N ASP A 41 26.05 13.39 -3.03
CA ASP A 41 25.17 12.87 -2.01
C ASP A 41 23.72 13.31 -2.25
N TYR A 42 22.91 12.37 -2.63
CA TYR A 42 21.55 12.59 -3.05
C TYR A 42 20.56 12.74 -1.91
N ASP A 43 20.89 12.18 -0.72
CA ASP A 43 20.13 12.42 0.50
C ASP A 43 20.34 13.85 0.97
N ALA A 44 21.59 14.35 0.88
CA ALA A 44 21.89 15.76 1.10
C ALA A 44 21.18 16.67 0.09
N ALA A 45 21.09 16.26 -1.18
CA ALA A 45 20.33 17.00 -2.18
C ALA A 45 18.84 17.10 -1.84
N TYR A 46 18.24 16.04 -1.30
CA TYR A 46 16.87 16.07 -0.84
C TYR A 46 16.65 17.09 0.28
N ILE A 47 17.49 17.04 1.32
CA ILE A 47 17.39 17.99 2.44
C ILE A 47 17.63 19.44 1.97
N LEU A 48 18.54 19.66 1.02
CA LEU A 48 18.71 20.99 0.40
C LEU A 48 17.43 21.47 -0.31
N GLY A 49 16.76 20.56 -1.02
CA GLY A 49 15.46 20.87 -1.64
C GLY A 49 14.46 21.35 -0.60
N TYR A 50 14.35 20.64 0.50
CA TYR A 50 13.49 21.02 1.62
C TYR A 50 13.87 22.36 2.27
N MET A 51 15.16 22.56 2.56
CA MET A 51 15.67 23.80 3.14
C MET A 51 15.40 25.03 2.26
N TYR A 52 15.57 24.91 0.94
CA TYR A 52 15.24 25.99 0.01
C TYR A 52 13.74 26.23 -0.13
N GLU A 53 12.92 25.20 -0.02
CA GLU A 53 11.45 25.31 -0.07
C GLU A 53 10.91 26.05 1.16
N HIS A 54 11.44 25.77 2.35
CA HIS A 54 10.95 26.31 3.63
C HIS A 54 11.74 27.53 4.14
N GLY A 55 12.85 27.90 3.48
CA GLY A 55 13.68 29.02 3.89
C GLY A 55 14.54 28.71 5.13
N GLU A 56 14.89 27.45 5.36
CA GLU A 56 15.72 27.04 6.49
C GLU A 56 17.21 27.31 6.18
N GLY A 57 17.80 28.25 6.91
CA GLY A 57 19.20 28.71 6.69
C GLY A 57 19.40 29.53 5.41
N CYS A 58 18.39 29.75 4.59
CA CYS A 58 18.44 30.52 3.36
C CYS A 58 17.09 31.24 3.11
N LYS A 59 17.02 32.05 2.05
CA LYS A 59 15.72 32.56 1.57
C LYS A 59 15.00 31.47 0.78
N VAL A 60 13.65 31.46 0.87
CA VAL A 60 12.81 30.56 0.10
C VAL A 60 13.12 30.73 -1.39
N ASP A 61 13.45 29.63 -2.05
CA ASP A 61 13.75 29.56 -3.48
C ASP A 61 13.22 28.24 -4.07
N ILE A 62 11.97 28.27 -4.51
CA ILE A 62 11.27 27.10 -5.08
C ILE A 62 11.97 26.56 -6.33
N LYS A 63 12.63 27.44 -7.10
CA LYS A 63 13.36 27.00 -8.30
C LYS A 63 14.58 26.15 -7.93
N ARG A 64 15.33 26.56 -6.92
CA ARG A 64 16.45 25.75 -6.39
C ARG A 64 15.96 24.51 -5.68
N ALA A 65 14.87 24.59 -4.90
CA ALA A 65 14.27 23.43 -4.26
C ALA A 65 13.94 22.34 -5.29
N ASN A 66 13.25 22.70 -6.38
CA ASN A 66 12.91 21.76 -7.45
C ASN A 66 14.16 21.19 -8.16
N ALA A 67 15.21 21.98 -8.33
CA ALA A 67 16.46 21.51 -8.94
C ALA A 67 17.15 20.46 -8.04
N TYR A 68 17.19 20.69 -6.72
CA TYR A 68 17.75 19.74 -5.76
C TYR A 68 16.88 18.48 -5.60
N TYR A 69 15.55 18.59 -5.60
CA TYR A 69 14.67 17.43 -5.62
C TYR A 69 14.85 16.59 -6.90
N LYS A 70 15.02 17.26 -8.05
CA LYS A 70 15.35 16.58 -9.30
C LYS A 70 16.71 15.87 -9.22
N LEU A 71 17.72 16.51 -8.64
CA LEU A 71 19.03 15.89 -8.43
C LEU A 71 18.91 14.68 -7.47
N ALA A 72 18.22 14.83 -6.34
CA ALA A 72 17.94 13.75 -5.41
C ALA A 72 17.26 12.56 -6.08
N SER A 73 16.36 12.83 -7.03
CA SER A 73 15.70 11.77 -7.80
C SER A 73 16.65 11.00 -8.73
N HIS A 74 17.71 11.59 -9.20
CA HIS A 74 18.69 10.93 -10.08
C HIS A 74 19.64 9.99 -9.32
N GLY A 75 19.98 10.29 -8.08
CA GLY A 75 20.96 9.54 -7.31
C GLY A 75 20.56 8.20 -6.81
N TYR A 76 19.31 7.99 -6.79
CA TYR A 76 18.73 6.70 -6.43
C TYR A 76 19.23 5.53 -7.30
N TYR A 77 19.76 5.83 -8.49
CA TYR A 77 20.14 4.85 -9.49
C TYR A 77 21.56 4.27 -9.36
N PHE A 78 22.52 5.08 -8.92
CA PHE A 78 23.94 4.75 -9.09
C PHE A 78 24.62 4.10 -7.86
N GLN A 79 24.07 4.25 -6.65
CA GLN A 79 24.70 3.74 -5.41
C GLN A 79 24.29 2.31 -5.02
N ARG A 80 23.60 1.59 -5.88
CA ARG A 80 22.96 0.29 -5.56
C ARG A 80 23.92 -0.89 -5.39
N LYS A 81 25.22 -0.73 -5.43
CA LYS A 81 26.16 -1.87 -5.51
C LYS A 81 26.69 -2.42 -4.18
N GLU A 82 26.47 -1.80 -3.02
CA GLU A 82 27.30 -2.15 -1.86
C GLU A 82 26.62 -2.62 -0.56
N ASP A 83 25.31 -2.44 -0.33
CA ASP A 83 24.67 -2.99 0.88
C ASP A 83 23.15 -3.12 0.79
N PRO A 84 22.60 -4.36 0.68
CA PRO A 84 21.14 -4.57 0.62
C PRO A 84 20.36 -4.11 1.86
N SER A 85 20.98 -4.10 3.05
CA SER A 85 20.32 -3.71 4.30
C SER A 85 20.23 -2.17 4.45
N ARG A 86 21.21 -1.48 3.88
CA ARG A 86 21.26 -0.02 3.83
C ARG A 86 20.27 0.53 2.82
N ASP A 87 20.09 -0.18 1.71
CA ASP A 87 19.15 0.15 0.63
C ASP A 87 17.69 0.06 1.10
N ALA A 88 17.33 -0.96 1.87
CA ALA A 88 15.96 -1.12 2.37
C ALA A 88 15.56 0.02 3.32
N LYS A 89 16.46 0.48 4.21
CA LYS A 89 16.20 1.64 5.09
C LYS A 89 16.15 2.96 4.32
N LYS A 90 16.94 3.09 3.28
CA LYS A 90 17.04 4.27 2.42
C LYS A 90 15.82 4.41 1.51
N GLU A 91 15.35 3.29 0.96
CA GLU A 91 14.12 3.20 0.17
C GLU A 91 12.88 3.50 1.01
N GLN A 92 12.85 3.01 2.23
CA GLN A 92 11.83 3.31 3.21
C GLN A 92 11.72 4.81 3.51
N LYS A 93 12.87 5.50 3.66
CA LYS A 93 12.93 6.95 3.91
C LYS A 93 12.44 7.76 2.70
N LYS A 94 12.64 7.26 1.49
CA LYS A 94 12.27 7.92 0.24
C LYS A 94 10.78 7.80 -0.09
N LEU A 95 10.15 6.67 0.22
CA LEU A 95 8.70 6.55 0.11
C LEU A 95 7.99 7.52 1.06
N LEU A 96 8.57 7.75 2.23
CA LEU A 96 8.07 8.72 3.20
C LEU A 96 8.23 10.17 2.73
N SER A 97 9.21 10.45 1.87
CA SER A 97 9.41 11.78 1.29
C SER A 97 8.43 12.13 0.17
N VAL A 98 7.68 11.15 -0.34
CA VAL A 98 6.58 11.36 -1.31
C VAL A 98 5.26 11.67 -0.59
N VAL A 99 5.20 11.39 0.72
CA VAL A 99 4.05 11.70 1.57
C VAL A 99 4.18 13.15 2.05
N ASP A 100 3.12 13.96 1.95
CA ASP A 100 3.11 15.33 2.46
C ASP A 100 3.38 15.31 3.97
N ASP A 101 4.14 16.29 4.48
CA ASP A 101 4.42 16.44 5.91
C ASP A 101 3.12 16.49 6.71
N VAL A 102 3.05 15.66 7.72
CA VAL A 102 1.96 15.63 8.69
C VAL A 102 2.53 16.09 10.02
N GLU A 103 1.99 17.17 10.58
CA GLU A 103 2.49 17.79 11.82
C GLU A 103 2.40 16.89 13.04
N ASP A 104 1.61 15.81 12.98
CA ASP A 104 1.39 14.89 14.08
C ASP A 104 2.25 13.61 13.93
N ASP A 105 3.22 13.45 14.84
CA ASP A 105 4.15 12.30 14.87
C ASP A 105 3.45 10.93 14.91
N GLU A 106 2.29 10.81 15.57
CA GLU A 106 1.53 9.56 15.63
C GLU A 106 0.87 9.23 14.30
N THR A 107 0.33 10.23 13.61
CA THR A 107 -0.23 10.07 12.27
C THR A 107 0.87 9.77 11.25
N PHE A 108 2.00 10.46 11.34
CA PHE A 108 3.17 10.18 10.49
C PHE A 108 3.69 8.77 10.69
N ALA A 109 3.78 8.28 11.94
CA ALA A 109 4.14 6.89 12.22
C ALA A 109 3.14 5.88 11.62
N THR A 110 1.85 6.22 11.61
CA THR A 110 0.80 5.39 11.01
C THR A 110 0.91 5.36 9.49
N ILE A 111 1.14 6.51 8.86
CA ILE A 111 1.42 6.63 7.42
C ILE A 111 2.69 5.85 7.06
N LYS A 112 3.73 5.99 7.89
CA LYS A 112 4.98 5.24 7.73
C LYS A 112 4.78 3.74 7.79
N GLN A 113 4.02 3.23 8.75
CA GLN A 113 3.68 1.81 8.82
C GLN A 113 2.91 1.34 7.59
N TYR A 114 1.95 2.15 7.13
CA TYR A 114 1.21 1.87 5.90
C TYR A 114 2.14 1.86 4.68
N ALA A 115 3.02 2.84 4.57
CA ALA A 115 3.99 2.93 3.49
C ALA A 115 5.04 1.81 3.53
N GLN A 116 5.46 1.38 4.72
CA GLN A 116 6.41 0.27 4.90
C GLN A 116 5.87 -1.08 4.41
N SER A 117 4.55 -1.23 4.35
CA SER A 117 3.92 -2.42 3.75
C SER A 117 4.18 -2.55 2.25
N LEU A 118 4.89 -1.60 1.66
CA LEU A 118 5.15 -1.52 0.23
C LEU A 118 6.50 -2.09 -0.25
N TYR A 119 7.40 -2.66 0.61
CA TYR A 119 8.75 -3.11 0.19
C TYR A 119 9.17 -4.51 0.71
N ASN A 120 9.83 -5.31 -0.14
CA ASN A 120 10.37 -6.68 0.04
C ASN A 120 9.26 -7.76 0.19
N ILE A 121 9.56 -8.94 0.76
CA ILE A 121 8.51 -9.88 1.18
C ILE A 121 7.77 -9.22 2.35
N LYS A 122 6.64 -8.62 2.07
CA LYS A 122 5.91 -7.76 2.98
C LYS A 122 4.44 -8.05 2.93
N ALA A 123 3.74 -7.59 3.93
CA ALA A 123 2.32 -7.43 3.83
C ALA A 123 2.01 -6.55 2.59
N TYR A 124 1.08 -7.00 1.77
CA TYR A 124 0.64 -6.27 0.58
C TYR A 124 -0.67 -5.53 0.83
N LYS A 125 -1.69 -6.25 1.25
CA LYS A 125 -2.95 -5.73 1.78
C LYS A 125 -3.02 -6.02 3.28
N ALA A 126 -4.12 -5.69 3.93
CA ALA A 126 -4.29 -6.02 5.33
C ALA A 126 -4.22 -7.54 5.55
N ASN A 127 -3.40 -7.98 6.51
CA ASN A 127 -3.40 -9.35 6.97
C ASN A 127 -4.20 -9.40 8.26
N TYR A 128 -5.38 -10.02 8.21
CA TYR A 128 -6.31 -10.02 9.32
C TYR A 128 -6.88 -11.41 9.60
N PHE A 129 -7.34 -11.58 10.82
CA PHE A 129 -8.09 -12.72 11.30
C PHE A 129 -9.30 -12.22 12.09
N LEU A 130 -10.50 -12.52 11.61
CA LEU A 130 -11.77 -12.17 12.22
C LEU A 130 -12.40 -13.45 12.77
N PRO A 131 -12.19 -13.77 14.05
CA PRO A 131 -12.81 -14.96 14.66
C PRO A 131 -14.33 -14.90 14.57
N VAL A 132 -14.92 -13.72 14.56
CA VAL A 132 -16.36 -13.54 14.34
C VAL A 132 -16.57 -12.61 13.17
N SER A 133 -17.09 -13.16 12.08
CA SER A 133 -17.61 -12.44 10.91
C SER A 133 -19.05 -12.91 10.72
N TYR A 134 -20.01 -12.00 10.91
CA TYR A 134 -21.43 -12.31 10.98
C TYR A 134 -22.19 -11.66 9.84
N ARG A 135 -22.87 -12.49 9.05
CA ARG A 135 -23.81 -12.09 8.02
C ARG A 135 -25.17 -11.79 8.67
N TYR A 136 -25.63 -10.57 8.54
CA TYR A 136 -26.91 -10.13 9.07
C TYR A 136 -27.94 -9.81 7.99
N GLY A 137 -27.54 -9.80 6.71
CA GLY A 137 -28.43 -9.59 5.55
C GLY A 137 -27.92 -10.30 4.31
N GLY A 138 -28.86 -10.65 3.42
CA GLY A 138 -28.61 -11.47 2.24
C GLY A 138 -28.43 -12.95 2.56
N ASP A 139 -28.25 -13.78 1.54
CA ASP A 139 -28.03 -15.22 1.67
C ASP A 139 -26.81 -15.67 0.87
N TYR A 140 -26.08 -16.64 1.46
CA TYR A 140 -25.02 -17.32 0.71
C TYR A 140 -25.63 -18.28 -0.32
N ASP A 141 -24.96 -18.43 -1.46
CA ASP A 141 -25.35 -19.44 -2.45
C ASP A 141 -25.03 -20.86 -1.91
N THR A 142 -26.01 -21.44 -1.22
CA THR A 142 -25.87 -22.80 -0.67
C THR A 142 -25.83 -23.87 -1.75
N SER A 143 -26.43 -23.63 -2.91
CA SER A 143 -26.42 -24.57 -4.03
C SER A 143 -25.02 -24.80 -4.61
N SER A 144 -24.22 -23.75 -4.65
CA SER A 144 -22.83 -23.80 -5.12
C SER A 144 -21.84 -24.27 -4.03
N ILE A 145 -22.23 -24.23 -2.74
CA ILE A 145 -21.33 -24.60 -1.64
C ILE A 145 -21.33 -26.14 -1.43
N GLY A 146 -22.43 -26.82 -1.74
CA GLY A 146 -22.56 -28.27 -1.55
C GLY A 146 -22.69 -28.72 -0.09
N HIS A 147 -23.08 -27.82 0.81
CA HIS A 147 -23.32 -28.08 2.23
C HIS A 147 -24.64 -27.42 2.67
N ASP A 148 -25.46 -28.17 3.43
CA ASP A 148 -26.77 -27.69 3.91
C ASP A 148 -26.68 -26.83 5.18
N ASP A 149 -25.64 -27.03 6.03
CA ASP A 149 -25.45 -26.29 7.27
C ASP A 149 -24.51 -25.09 7.05
N VAL A 150 -25.06 -24.02 6.51
CA VAL A 150 -24.35 -22.75 6.32
C VAL A 150 -24.80 -21.73 7.36
N ARG A 151 -23.90 -21.35 8.27
CA ARG A 151 -24.18 -20.42 9.35
C ARG A 151 -23.96 -18.97 8.93
N GLY A 152 -24.71 -18.05 9.54
CA GLY A 152 -24.45 -16.61 9.38
C GLY A 152 -23.12 -16.17 9.99
N ALA A 153 -22.65 -16.88 11.04
CA ALA A 153 -21.36 -16.64 11.65
C ALA A 153 -20.29 -17.54 11.04
N GLU A 154 -19.16 -16.96 10.67
CA GLU A 154 -17.98 -17.66 10.17
C GLU A 154 -16.69 -16.99 10.64
N ILE A 155 -15.57 -17.66 10.50
CA ILE A 155 -14.25 -17.05 10.62
C ILE A 155 -13.85 -16.54 9.23
N GLU A 156 -13.41 -15.29 9.16
CA GLU A 156 -12.85 -14.72 7.95
C GLU A 156 -11.40 -14.34 8.19
N PHE A 157 -10.51 -14.67 7.25
CA PHE A 157 -9.13 -14.20 7.32
C PHE A 157 -8.56 -13.88 5.94
N GLN A 158 -7.60 -12.99 5.94
CA GLN A 158 -6.84 -12.64 4.75
C GLN A 158 -5.35 -12.71 5.03
N VAL A 159 -4.64 -13.38 4.13
CA VAL A 159 -3.19 -13.36 4.02
C VAL A 159 -2.82 -12.69 2.71
N SER A 160 -2.00 -11.65 2.79
CA SER A 160 -1.57 -10.90 1.62
C SER A 160 -0.11 -10.52 1.74
N ILE A 161 0.67 -11.01 0.79
CA ILE A 161 2.11 -10.78 0.72
C ILE A 161 2.48 -10.28 -0.67
N ARG A 162 3.61 -9.60 -0.77
CA ARG A 162 4.24 -9.29 -2.04
C ARG A 162 5.76 -9.44 -1.96
N TYR A 163 6.36 -9.62 -3.11
CA TYR A 163 7.80 -9.67 -3.31
C TYR A 163 8.21 -8.69 -4.40
N ASP A 164 9.09 -7.74 -4.05
CA ASP A 164 9.64 -6.77 -5.00
C ASP A 164 10.93 -7.36 -5.57
N PHE A 165 10.91 -7.75 -6.84
CA PHE A 165 12.01 -8.51 -7.46
C PHE A 165 12.88 -7.67 -8.40
N ALA A 166 12.40 -6.53 -8.87
CA ALA A 166 13.15 -5.65 -9.74
C ALA A 166 12.71 -4.19 -9.60
N THR A 167 13.59 -3.30 -9.97
CA THR A 167 13.31 -1.87 -9.97
C THR A 167 14.00 -1.22 -11.15
N ASN A 168 13.38 -0.19 -11.70
CA ASN A 168 14.01 0.76 -12.60
C ASN A 168 14.58 0.19 -13.91
N TRP A 169 13.93 -0.76 -14.52
CA TRP A 169 14.31 -1.26 -15.84
C TRP A 169 14.02 -0.25 -16.96
N LEU A 170 12.97 0.58 -16.78
CA LEU A 170 12.53 1.57 -17.76
C LEU A 170 13.04 3.00 -17.45
N GLY A 171 13.76 3.21 -16.35
CA GLY A 171 14.23 4.54 -15.96
C GLY A 171 13.17 5.44 -15.34
N LEU A 172 12.01 4.89 -14.94
CA LEU A 172 10.87 5.62 -14.38
C LEU A 172 10.78 5.53 -12.85
N HIS A 173 11.80 5.00 -12.18
CA HIS A 173 11.81 4.67 -10.75
C HIS A 173 10.76 3.62 -10.35
N GLU A 174 10.35 2.82 -11.30
CA GLU A 174 9.32 1.82 -11.11
C GLU A 174 9.84 0.62 -10.32
N ILE A 175 8.92 -0.02 -9.60
CA ILE A 175 9.15 -1.23 -8.82
C ILE A 175 8.28 -2.34 -9.43
N TYR A 176 8.90 -3.47 -9.73
CA TYR A 176 8.22 -4.67 -10.21
C TYR A 176 8.01 -5.62 -9.05
N SER A 177 6.77 -6.05 -8.89
CA SER A 177 6.36 -6.84 -7.74
C SER A 177 5.49 -8.00 -8.17
N PHE A 178 5.60 -9.09 -7.42
CA PHE A 178 4.66 -10.19 -7.43
C PHE A 178 3.88 -10.16 -6.11
N GLY A 179 2.56 -10.06 -6.18
CA GLY A 179 1.65 -10.06 -5.06
C GLY A 179 0.81 -11.33 -5.02
N TYR A 180 0.47 -11.77 -3.83
CA TYR A 180 -0.48 -12.83 -3.59
C TYR A 180 -1.41 -12.45 -2.45
N THR A 181 -2.70 -12.58 -2.69
CA THR A 181 -3.72 -12.37 -1.66
C THR A 181 -4.63 -13.59 -1.61
N GLN A 182 -4.82 -14.12 -0.43
CA GLN A 182 -5.83 -15.15 -0.16
C GLN A 182 -6.80 -14.61 0.88
N ARG A 183 -8.09 -14.67 0.58
CA ARG A 183 -9.17 -14.42 1.54
C ARG A 183 -9.98 -15.69 1.69
N SER A 184 -10.16 -16.14 2.92
CA SER A 184 -10.86 -17.40 3.21
C SER A 184 -11.99 -17.15 4.20
N PHE A 185 -13.10 -17.86 3.97
CA PHE A 185 -14.33 -17.84 4.75
C PHE A 185 -14.57 -19.25 5.30
N TRP A 186 -14.40 -19.39 6.59
CA TRP A 186 -14.40 -20.70 7.26
C TRP A 186 -15.64 -20.86 8.14
N GLN A 187 -16.50 -21.81 7.81
CA GLN A 187 -17.69 -22.18 8.58
C GLN A 187 -17.33 -22.96 9.85
N ALA A 188 -16.42 -22.39 10.66
CA ALA A 188 -15.88 -23.04 11.87
C ALA A 188 -16.97 -23.33 12.92
N TYR A 189 -18.11 -22.68 12.84
CA TYR A 189 -19.24 -22.83 13.77
C TYR A 189 -20.32 -23.79 13.25
N ALA A 190 -20.18 -24.31 12.04
CA ALA A 190 -21.05 -25.36 11.50
C ALA A 190 -20.67 -26.73 12.07
N GLN A 191 -21.58 -27.70 11.98
CA GLN A 191 -21.35 -29.06 12.47
C GLN A 191 -20.13 -29.72 11.80
N SER A 192 -19.91 -29.46 10.51
CA SER A 192 -18.70 -29.83 9.76
C SER A 192 -17.92 -28.56 9.44
N ALA A 193 -16.84 -28.28 10.17
CA ALA A 193 -16.04 -27.08 10.00
C ALA A 193 -15.29 -27.06 8.64
N TYR A 194 -15.92 -26.54 7.60
CA TYR A 194 -15.40 -26.50 6.24
C TYR A 194 -15.14 -25.05 5.78
N PHE A 195 -14.28 -24.88 4.79
CA PHE A 195 -14.13 -23.60 4.09
C PHE A 195 -15.29 -23.42 3.11
N ARG A 196 -16.15 -22.44 3.40
CA ARG A 196 -17.24 -22.05 2.50
C ARG A 196 -16.70 -21.54 1.19
N GLU A 197 -15.65 -20.70 1.27
CA GLU A 197 -15.00 -20.11 0.11
C GLU A 197 -13.56 -19.76 0.45
N SER A 198 -12.70 -19.81 -0.57
CA SER A 198 -11.36 -19.20 -0.54
C SER A 198 -11.10 -18.56 -1.87
N ASN A 199 -10.73 -17.29 -1.86
CA ASN A 199 -10.39 -16.55 -3.07
C ASN A 199 -8.89 -16.32 -3.11
N TYR A 200 -8.26 -16.75 -4.18
CA TYR A 200 -6.83 -16.67 -4.47
C TYR A 200 -6.60 -15.60 -5.52
N ASN A 201 -5.73 -14.65 -5.26
CA ASN A 201 -5.44 -13.56 -6.19
C ASN A 201 -3.93 -13.34 -6.33
N PRO A 202 -3.23 -14.12 -7.18
CA PRO A 202 -1.90 -13.78 -7.65
C PRO A 202 -1.97 -12.56 -8.56
N GLU A 203 -0.99 -11.66 -8.40
CA GLU A 203 -0.95 -10.38 -9.10
C GLU A 203 0.52 -10.05 -9.43
N PHE A 204 0.78 -9.72 -10.68
CA PHE A 204 2.04 -9.13 -11.13
C PHE A 204 1.81 -7.65 -11.40
N PHE A 205 2.62 -6.76 -10.80
CA PHE A 205 2.41 -5.34 -10.99
C PHE A 205 3.71 -4.54 -11.01
N THR A 206 3.64 -3.41 -11.69
CA THR A 206 4.64 -2.36 -11.62
C THR A 206 4.06 -1.10 -11.02
N SER A 207 4.80 -0.47 -10.12
CA SER A 207 4.41 0.79 -9.47
C SER A 207 5.42 1.87 -9.82
N VAL A 208 4.92 2.98 -10.35
CA VAL A 208 5.72 4.14 -10.78
C VAL A 208 5.40 5.31 -9.87
N PRO A 209 6.38 5.86 -9.12
CA PRO A 209 6.19 7.10 -8.37
C PRO A 209 6.11 8.29 -9.33
N LEU A 210 5.07 9.11 -9.21
CA LEU A 210 4.83 10.23 -10.14
C LEU A 210 5.30 11.58 -9.60
N GLY A 211 5.47 11.75 -8.29
CA GLY A 211 6.02 12.97 -7.67
C GLY A 211 5.23 14.26 -7.88
N TYR A 212 3.97 14.19 -8.34
CA TYR A 212 3.09 15.35 -8.45
C TYR A 212 2.47 15.70 -7.10
N LYS A 213 2.07 16.96 -6.92
CA LYS A 213 1.49 17.44 -5.66
C LYS A 213 0.38 16.55 -5.12
N HIS A 214 -0.54 16.12 -5.96
CA HIS A 214 -1.69 15.32 -5.54
C HIS A 214 -1.67 13.88 -6.06
N ILE A 215 -0.98 13.62 -7.17
CA ILE A 215 -0.88 12.27 -7.77
C ILE A 215 0.48 11.69 -7.36
N LYS A 216 0.47 10.68 -6.53
CA LYS A 216 1.68 10.13 -5.91
C LYS A 216 2.28 8.97 -6.69
N ALA A 217 1.46 8.11 -7.24
CA ALA A 217 1.93 6.95 -7.97
C ALA A 217 0.90 6.47 -9.01
N PHE A 218 1.39 5.73 -9.97
CA PHE A 218 0.61 4.90 -10.87
C PHE A 218 1.02 3.43 -10.70
N ARG A 219 0.06 2.51 -10.79
CA ARG A 219 0.32 1.07 -10.82
C ARG A 219 -0.37 0.46 -12.03
N LEU A 220 0.34 -0.40 -12.71
CA LEU A 220 -0.21 -1.29 -13.73
C LEU A 220 -0.08 -2.72 -13.24
N SER A 221 -1.15 -3.50 -13.30
CA SER A 221 -1.16 -4.87 -12.83
C SER A 221 -1.83 -5.83 -13.81
N LEU A 222 -1.30 -7.07 -13.84
CA LEU A 222 -1.93 -8.25 -14.41
C LEU A 222 -2.27 -9.17 -13.26
N ALA A 223 -3.51 -9.61 -13.18
CA ALA A 223 -3.96 -10.41 -12.06
C ALA A 223 -4.88 -11.54 -12.52
N HIS A 224 -4.80 -12.63 -11.77
CA HIS A 224 -5.76 -13.70 -11.79
C HIS A 224 -6.46 -13.75 -10.45
N GLN A 225 -7.77 -13.99 -10.44
CA GLN A 225 -8.48 -14.31 -9.21
C GLN A 225 -9.37 -15.52 -9.45
N SER A 226 -9.29 -16.49 -8.53
CA SER A 226 -10.07 -17.72 -8.60
C SER A 226 -10.42 -18.22 -7.21
N ASN A 227 -11.42 -19.09 -7.12
CA ASN A 227 -11.78 -19.76 -5.89
C ASN A 227 -11.18 -21.18 -5.78
N GLY A 228 -10.41 -21.62 -6.76
CA GLY A 228 -9.75 -22.92 -6.76
C GLY A 228 -10.69 -24.12 -6.79
N ARG A 229 -11.97 -23.91 -7.08
CA ARG A 229 -12.97 -24.97 -7.27
C ARG A 229 -12.99 -25.44 -8.72
N GLY A 230 -13.62 -26.57 -8.99
CA GLY A 230 -13.78 -27.08 -10.33
C GLY A 230 -15.24 -27.14 -10.77
N TYR A 231 -15.44 -27.34 -12.07
CA TYR A 231 -16.75 -27.49 -12.71
C TYR A 231 -17.71 -26.30 -12.42
N THR A 232 -18.95 -26.58 -12.16
CA THR A 232 -20.00 -25.57 -11.93
C THR A 232 -19.76 -24.64 -10.73
N GLN A 233 -18.87 -25.02 -9.83
CA GLN A 233 -18.49 -24.20 -8.66
C GLN A 233 -17.27 -23.31 -8.92
N GLU A 234 -16.64 -23.46 -10.07
CA GLU A 234 -15.50 -22.62 -10.45
C GLU A 234 -15.96 -21.18 -10.62
N ARG A 235 -15.20 -20.26 -10.01
CA ARG A 235 -15.28 -18.82 -10.27
C ARG A 235 -13.88 -18.30 -10.46
N SER A 236 -13.65 -17.72 -11.62
CA SER A 236 -12.34 -17.18 -11.95
C SER A 236 -12.43 -16.04 -12.96
N TRP A 237 -11.42 -15.20 -12.97
CA TRP A 237 -11.24 -14.18 -13.98
C TRP A 237 -9.80 -13.70 -14.06
N ASN A 238 -9.40 -13.32 -15.27
CA ASN A 238 -8.12 -12.71 -15.58
C ASN A 238 -8.36 -11.25 -15.96
N TYR A 239 -7.51 -10.33 -15.47
CA TYR A 239 -7.69 -8.92 -15.77
C TYR A 239 -6.38 -8.15 -15.76
N ILE A 240 -6.37 -7.06 -16.54
CA ILE A 240 -5.39 -5.98 -16.42
C ILE A 240 -6.03 -4.84 -15.65
N ALA A 241 -5.26 -4.19 -14.77
CA ALA A 241 -5.75 -3.03 -14.03
C ALA A 241 -4.74 -1.90 -13.97
N GLY A 242 -5.25 -0.67 -13.99
CA GLY A 242 -4.51 0.55 -13.72
C GLY A 242 -5.01 1.20 -12.44
N SER A 243 -4.09 1.60 -11.55
CA SER A 243 -4.41 2.34 -10.33
C SER A 243 -3.68 3.67 -10.29
N LEU A 244 -4.39 4.73 -9.92
CA LEU A 244 -3.83 6.03 -9.58
C LEU A 244 -3.97 6.27 -8.09
N TYR A 245 -2.88 6.68 -7.46
CA TYR A 245 -2.82 7.00 -6.04
C TYR A 245 -2.73 8.49 -5.82
N PHE A 246 -3.65 9.02 -5.03
CA PHE A 246 -3.73 10.43 -4.70
C PHE A 246 -3.49 10.63 -3.21
N GLN A 247 -2.99 11.82 -2.86
CA GLN A 247 -2.96 12.30 -1.48
C GLN A 247 -3.44 13.75 -1.42
N THR A 248 -4.36 14.02 -0.50
CA THR A 248 -4.83 15.36 -0.18
C THR A 248 -4.90 15.49 1.33
N GLY A 249 -3.92 16.15 1.92
CA GLY A 249 -3.73 16.17 3.37
C GLY A 249 -3.57 14.75 3.93
N LEU A 250 -4.41 14.38 4.87
CA LEU A 250 -4.40 13.03 5.47
C LEU A 250 -5.13 11.97 4.64
N LEU A 251 -5.88 12.38 3.62
CA LEU A 251 -6.66 11.45 2.81
C LEU A 251 -5.81 10.89 1.66
N PHE A 252 -5.65 9.58 1.63
CA PHE A 252 -5.15 8.85 0.48
C PHE A 252 -6.31 8.25 -0.28
N THR A 253 -6.23 8.25 -1.61
CA THR A 253 -7.26 7.69 -2.48
C THR A 253 -6.61 6.83 -3.55
N GLU A 254 -7.06 5.58 -3.69
CA GLU A 254 -6.78 4.76 -4.85
C GLU A 254 -8.01 4.78 -5.78
N LEU A 255 -7.78 5.12 -7.04
CA LEU A 255 -8.72 4.88 -8.12
C LEU A 255 -8.16 3.73 -8.95
N LYS A 256 -8.79 2.56 -8.90
CA LYS A 256 -8.43 1.37 -9.67
C LYS A 256 -9.49 1.07 -10.71
N LEU A 257 -9.07 0.93 -11.96
CA LEU A 257 -9.90 0.48 -13.07
C LEU A 257 -9.34 -0.81 -13.63
N TRP A 258 -10.21 -1.72 -14.09
CA TRP A 258 -9.78 -2.98 -14.69
C TRP A 258 -10.56 -3.30 -15.96
N HIS A 259 -9.91 -4.13 -16.78
CA HIS A 259 -10.49 -4.76 -17.94
C HIS A 259 -10.32 -6.28 -17.81
N ARG A 260 -11.42 -7.02 -17.82
CA ARG A 260 -11.44 -8.47 -17.76
C ARG A 260 -11.06 -9.05 -19.12
N PHE A 261 -10.19 -10.05 -19.15
CA PHE A 261 -9.94 -10.85 -20.34
C PHE A 261 -11.05 -11.90 -20.54
N HIS A 262 -11.32 -12.23 -21.76
CA HIS A 262 -12.29 -13.25 -22.09
C HIS A 262 -11.66 -14.64 -21.97
N ASP A 263 -12.30 -15.52 -21.23
CA ASP A 263 -11.87 -16.91 -21.08
C ASP A 263 -12.70 -17.81 -22.02
N THR A 264 -12.09 -18.86 -22.55
CA THR A 264 -12.76 -19.80 -23.47
C THR A 264 -13.84 -20.62 -22.75
N ILE A 265 -13.61 -20.93 -21.47
CA ILE A 265 -14.57 -21.58 -20.57
C ILE A 265 -14.80 -20.59 -19.42
N ASP A 266 -16.01 -20.13 -19.29
CA ASP A 266 -16.36 -19.08 -18.33
C ASP A 266 -17.60 -19.49 -17.53
N TYR A 267 -17.42 -19.74 -16.23
CA TYR A 267 -18.49 -20.11 -15.31
C TYR A 267 -19.11 -18.92 -14.57
N ASN A 268 -18.61 -17.71 -14.81
CA ASN A 268 -19.11 -16.47 -14.24
C ASN A 268 -19.09 -15.31 -15.28
N PRO A 269 -19.79 -15.50 -16.42
CA PRO A 269 -19.69 -14.56 -17.54
C PRO A 269 -20.20 -13.15 -17.20
N ASP A 270 -21.12 -13.03 -16.26
CA ASP A 270 -21.74 -11.80 -15.78
C ASP A 270 -21.05 -11.19 -14.56
N LEU A 271 -19.86 -11.68 -14.19
CA LEU A 271 -19.09 -11.17 -13.03
C LEU A 271 -18.97 -9.64 -13.04
N ILE A 272 -18.71 -9.05 -14.20
CA ILE A 272 -18.50 -7.60 -14.34
C ILE A 272 -19.80 -6.82 -14.12
N ASP A 273 -20.96 -7.42 -14.35
CA ASP A 273 -22.27 -6.79 -14.09
C ASP A 273 -22.49 -6.54 -12.60
N TYR A 274 -21.78 -7.27 -11.73
CA TYR A 274 -21.82 -7.10 -10.27
C TYR A 274 -20.59 -6.41 -9.71
N MET A 275 -19.40 -6.73 -10.24
CA MET A 275 -18.12 -6.16 -9.74
C MET A 275 -17.84 -4.76 -10.31
N GLY A 276 -18.48 -4.40 -11.45
CA GLY A 276 -18.17 -3.19 -12.18
C GLY A 276 -16.80 -3.24 -12.85
N HIS A 277 -16.33 -2.07 -13.29
CA HIS A 277 -15.05 -1.90 -13.98
C HIS A 277 -13.94 -1.27 -13.11
N GLY A 278 -14.20 -1.08 -11.82
CA GLY A 278 -13.23 -0.44 -10.93
C GLY A 278 -13.73 -0.27 -9.51
N HIS A 279 -12.85 0.31 -8.70
CA HIS A 279 -13.20 0.75 -7.36
C HIS A 279 -12.49 2.06 -7.01
N ILE A 280 -13.02 2.73 -6.00
CA ILE A 280 -12.35 3.82 -5.31
C ILE A 280 -12.14 3.38 -3.86
N GLU A 281 -10.91 3.45 -3.36
CA GLU A 281 -10.58 3.22 -1.95
C GLU A 281 -10.11 4.53 -1.33
N PHE A 282 -10.75 4.94 -0.25
CA PHE A 282 -10.33 6.05 0.60
C PHE A 282 -9.64 5.50 1.84
N ILE A 283 -8.46 6.02 2.15
CA ILE A 283 -7.65 5.61 3.30
C ILE A 283 -7.38 6.85 4.13
N PHE A 284 -7.83 6.84 5.38
CA PHE A 284 -7.73 7.96 6.29
C PHE A 284 -6.96 7.56 7.56
N PRO A 285 -5.64 7.80 7.61
CA PRO A 285 -4.86 7.70 8.84
C PRO A 285 -5.04 8.95 9.71
N TYR A 286 -5.32 8.76 10.98
CA TYR A 286 -5.35 9.84 11.97
C TYR A 286 -4.78 9.35 13.29
N LYS A 287 -3.65 9.89 13.71
CA LYS A 287 -2.88 9.41 14.88
C LYS A 287 -2.64 7.89 14.77
N LYS A 288 -3.18 7.11 15.71
CA LYS A 288 -3.07 5.65 15.71
C LYS A 288 -4.22 4.95 14.96
N HIS A 289 -5.20 5.71 14.50
CA HIS A 289 -6.38 5.21 13.81
C HIS A 289 -6.10 5.07 12.31
N LEU A 290 -6.57 4.01 11.70
CA LEU A 290 -6.63 3.87 10.25
C LEU A 290 -8.02 3.40 9.85
N ALA A 291 -8.72 4.23 9.09
CA ALA A 291 -10.00 3.89 8.47
C ALA A 291 -9.83 3.75 6.96
N LYS A 292 -10.50 2.79 6.36
CA LYS A 292 -10.55 2.60 4.90
C LYS A 292 -12.00 2.42 4.48
N LEU A 293 -12.33 2.98 3.33
CA LEU A 293 -13.63 2.83 2.69
C LEU A 293 -13.42 2.50 1.22
N LEU A 294 -13.80 1.31 0.80
CA LEU A 294 -13.75 0.86 -0.58
C LEU A 294 -15.15 0.84 -1.17
N LEU A 295 -15.29 1.46 -2.32
CA LEU A 295 -16.54 1.57 -3.07
C LEU A 295 -16.36 0.92 -4.44
N LYS A 296 -17.17 -0.08 -4.76
CA LYS A 296 -17.32 -0.70 -6.08
C LYS A 296 -18.71 -0.39 -6.63
N SER A 297 -18.83 -0.18 -7.94
CA SER A 297 -20.12 0.04 -8.57
C SER A 297 -20.07 -0.34 -10.05
N ASN A 298 -21.14 -0.93 -10.55
CA ASN A 298 -21.36 -1.09 -11.99
C ASN A 298 -22.16 0.08 -12.59
N PHE A 299 -22.51 1.10 -11.78
CA PHE A 299 -23.36 2.24 -12.12
C PHE A 299 -24.81 1.90 -12.51
N GLU A 300 -25.23 0.63 -12.40
CA GLU A 300 -26.57 0.12 -12.69
C GLU A 300 -27.27 -0.41 -11.42
N GLY A 301 -26.77 0.00 -10.24
CA GLY A 301 -27.37 -0.35 -8.95
C GLY A 301 -26.72 -1.54 -8.24
N LYS A 302 -25.74 -2.21 -8.85
CA LYS A 302 -24.95 -3.25 -8.17
C LYS A 302 -23.73 -2.59 -7.53
N ASN A 303 -23.79 -2.40 -6.24
CA ASN A 303 -22.74 -1.72 -5.47
C ASN A 303 -22.16 -2.67 -4.42
N GLY A 304 -20.87 -2.51 -4.13
CA GLY A 304 -20.18 -3.13 -3.02
C GLY A 304 -19.47 -2.07 -2.21
N ILE A 305 -19.72 -2.04 -0.90
CA ILE A 305 -19.12 -1.11 0.05
C ILE A 305 -18.41 -1.92 1.12
N GLU A 306 -17.10 -1.74 1.25
CA GLU A 306 -16.33 -2.33 2.35
C GLU A 306 -15.76 -1.19 3.19
N PHE A 307 -16.01 -1.21 4.48
CA PHE A 307 -15.36 -0.33 5.43
C PHE A 307 -14.51 -1.16 6.37
N SER A 308 -13.29 -0.69 6.65
CA SER A 308 -12.44 -1.28 7.67
C SER A 308 -11.82 -0.22 8.57
N TYR A 309 -11.60 -0.60 9.82
CA TYR A 309 -11.00 0.26 10.82
C TYR A 309 -10.01 -0.53 11.65
N SER A 310 -8.85 0.07 11.95
CA SER A 310 -7.85 -0.56 12.80
C SER A 310 -7.27 0.42 13.82
N TYR A 311 -6.93 -0.14 14.99
CA TYR A 311 -6.30 0.58 16.10
C TYR A 311 -5.28 -0.32 16.80
N PRO A 312 -4.06 0.16 17.16
CA PRO A 312 -3.03 -0.66 17.78
C PRO A 312 -3.48 -1.32 19.09
N PHE A 313 -3.13 -2.57 19.27
CA PHE A 313 -3.25 -3.23 20.56
C PHE A 313 -2.16 -2.70 21.50
N SER A 314 -2.51 -2.25 22.70
CA SER A 314 -1.69 -1.33 23.52
C SER A 314 -0.30 -1.85 23.93
N LYS A 315 0.01 -3.14 23.79
CA LYS A 315 1.28 -3.75 24.21
C LYS A 315 1.99 -4.54 23.11
N ALA A 316 1.37 -4.72 21.94
CA ALA A 316 1.94 -5.48 20.83
C ALA A 316 2.29 -4.52 19.70
N LYS A 317 3.53 -4.60 19.19
CA LYS A 317 4.07 -3.65 18.22
C LYS A 317 3.37 -3.67 16.87
N ASP A 318 2.93 -4.86 16.42
CA ASP A 318 2.39 -5.08 15.07
C ASP A 318 1.07 -5.87 15.13
N LEU A 319 0.28 -5.64 16.19
CA LEU A 319 -1.05 -6.21 16.35
C LEU A 319 -2.07 -5.10 16.51
N PHE A 320 -3.14 -5.16 15.73
CA PHE A 320 -4.18 -4.15 15.69
C PHE A 320 -5.54 -4.81 15.93
N PHE A 321 -6.41 -4.16 16.68
CA PHE A 321 -7.84 -4.43 16.57
C PHE A 321 -8.29 -4.13 15.15
N TYR A 322 -9.13 -4.97 14.61
CA TYR A 322 -9.63 -4.85 13.26
C TYR A 322 -11.14 -5.06 13.20
N LEU A 323 -11.83 -4.06 12.68
CA LEU A 323 -13.24 -4.09 12.36
C LEU A 323 -13.36 -4.05 10.84
N LYS A 324 -14.25 -4.89 10.29
CA LYS A 324 -14.59 -4.87 8.87
C LYS A 324 -16.10 -4.96 8.72
N THR A 325 -16.67 -4.16 7.83
CA THR A 325 -18.06 -4.30 7.37
C THR A 325 -18.08 -4.43 5.86
N PHE A 326 -19.05 -5.16 5.36
CA PHE A 326 -19.33 -5.27 3.94
C PHE A 326 -20.83 -5.14 3.70
N ASN A 327 -21.21 -4.43 2.65
CA ASN A 327 -22.59 -4.30 2.18
C ASN A 327 -22.61 -4.33 0.65
N GLY A 328 -23.40 -5.21 0.06
CA GLY A 328 -23.62 -5.24 -1.37
C GLY A 328 -23.12 -6.50 -2.06
N TYR A 329 -22.62 -6.34 -3.30
CA TYR A 329 -22.23 -7.44 -4.19
C TYR A 329 -20.71 -7.60 -4.26
N GLY A 330 -20.27 -8.85 -4.57
CA GLY A 330 -18.85 -9.14 -4.76
C GLY A 330 -18.04 -9.20 -3.46
N GLU A 331 -18.62 -9.72 -2.36
CA GLU A 331 -17.86 -10.02 -1.14
C GLU A 331 -16.84 -11.13 -1.39
N SER A 332 -17.32 -12.21 -2.02
CA SER A 332 -16.52 -13.37 -2.42
C SER A 332 -16.80 -13.74 -3.87
N LEU A 333 -15.99 -14.61 -4.46
CA LEU A 333 -16.23 -15.04 -5.85
C LEU A 333 -17.45 -15.95 -5.97
N ILE A 334 -17.71 -16.80 -4.99
CA ILE A 334 -18.87 -17.71 -5.06
C ILE A 334 -20.18 -16.96 -4.88
N ASP A 335 -20.18 -15.86 -4.13
CA ASP A 335 -21.36 -15.01 -3.89
C ASP A 335 -21.26 -13.66 -4.59
N TYR A 336 -20.55 -13.58 -5.74
CA TYR A 336 -20.35 -12.28 -6.41
C TYR A 336 -21.67 -11.62 -6.84
N ASP A 337 -22.68 -12.42 -7.15
CA ASP A 337 -24.02 -12.06 -7.59
C ASP A 337 -25.04 -11.98 -6.45
N ASN A 338 -24.65 -12.35 -5.22
CA ASN A 338 -25.49 -12.25 -4.04
C ASN A 338 -25.20 -10.97 -3.26
N LYS A 339 -26.26 -10.30 -2.81
CA LYS A 339 -26.12 -9.18 -1.90
C LYS A 339 -25.85 -9.70 -0.48
N ILE A 340 -24.71 -9.33 0.07
CA ILE A 340 -24.27 -9.74 1.41
C ILE A 340 -24.10 -8.49 2.29
N ASP A 341 -24.68 -8.56 3.50
CA ASP A 341 -24.47 -7.57 4.56
C ASP A 341 -23.80 -8.24 5.75
N LYS A 342 -22.59 -7.76 6.09
CA LYS A 342 -21.70 -8.46 7.00
C LYS A 342 -20.89 -7.54 7.89
N ILE A 343 -20.62 -7.98 9.11
CA ILE A 343 -19.73 -7.31 10.06
C ILE A 343 -18.78 -8.32 10.70
N GLY A 344 -17.51 -7.98 10.79
CA GLY A 344 -16.50 -8.83 11.39
C GLY A 344 -15.59 -8.07 12.35
N PHE A 345 -15.17 -8.76 13.40
CA PHE A 345 -14.28 -8.24 14.45
C PHE A 345 -13.13 -9.21 14.68
N GLY A 346 -11.96 -8.65 14.88
CA GLY A 346 -10.78 -9.44 15.19
C GLY A 346 -9.51 -8.63 15.25
N PHE A 347 -8.49 -9.16 14.61
CA PHE A 347 -7.15 -8.61 14.68
C PHE A 347 -6.51 -8.56 13.30
N SER A 348 -5.59 -7.61 13.11
CA SER A 348 -4.70 -7.59 11.96
C SER A 348 -3.25 -7.42 12.40
N ILE A 349 -2.33 -7.98 11.60
CA ILE A 349 -0.87 -7.81 11.78
C ILE A 349 -0.27 -6.86 10.74
N SER A 350 -1.08 -6.38 9.81
CA SER A 350 -0.79 -5.29 8.89
C SER A 350 -2.06 -4.54 8.56
N ARG A 351 -1.92 -3.31 8.07
CA ARG A 351 -3.08 -2.44 7.81
C ARG A 351 -3.02 -1.87 6.40
#